data_30068bc45b50d6514ed8c2b93c77846e
#
_entry.id   30068bc45b50d6514ed8c2b93c77846e
#
_cell.length_a   1.000
_cell.length_b   1.000
_cell.length_c   1.000
_cell.angle_alpha   90.00
_cell.angle_beta   90.00
_cell.angle_gamma   90.00
#
_symmetry.space_group_name_H-M   'P 1'
#
loop_
_entity.id
_entity.type
_entity.pdbx_description
1 polymer ?
#
loop_
_entity_poly.entity_id
_entity_poly.type
_entity_poly.pdbx_seq_one_letter_code
_entity_poly.pdbx_strand_id
1 'polypeptide(L)'
;KKIEVLEFFSYGCPHCGDLEPVLQGWLKTMTADVQFRRIPVMFQDRWTPLAKIFYTLEALGEEARLSPEVFTALHGKGLSLWQEKTFFDWAAGHGLDRKKVEDMYNSFGIGGKVNRARLAAQAYQVQSVPLVIVDGKFQTNRISTHGAMPATIDALVAKARAERPKG
;
A
#
# COMPACT_ATOMS: atom_id res chain seq x y z
N LYS A 1 -18.80 2.68 12.65
CA LYS A 1 -17.38 2.71 12.32
C LYS A 1 -17.03 1.47 11.49
N LYS A 2 -16.35 1.66 10.36
CA LYS A 2 -15.97 0.56 9.45
C LYS A 2 -14.89 -0.33 10.06
N ILE A 3 -14.85 -1.58 9.61
CA ILE A 3 -13.75 -2.51 9.92
C ILE A 3 -12.58 -2.16 9.02
N GLU A 4 -11.46 -1.77 9.60
CA GLU A 4 -10.26 -1.43 8.85
C GLU A 4 -9.50 -2.70 8.45
N VAL A 5 -9.17 -2.80 7.16
CA VAL A 5 -8.20 -3.76 6.64
C VAL A 5 -6.99 -2.93 6.20
N LEU A 6 -5.87 -3.10 6.90
CA LEU A 6 -4.65 -2.33 6.72
C LEU A 6 -3.56 -3.22 6.16
N GLU A 7 -3.03 -2.87 4.99
CA GLU A 7 -1.87 -3.54 4.41
C GLU A 7 -0.61 -2.70 4.63
N PHE A 8 0.39 -3.29 5.30
CA PHE A 8 1.76 -2.79 5.25
C PHE A 8 2.48 -3.43 4.07
N PHE A 9 3.09 -2.60 3.22
CA PHE A 9 3.69 -3.04 1.97
C PHE A 9 4.87 -2.16 1.59
N SER A 10 5.54 -2.50 0.50
CA SER A 10 6.42 -1.59 -0.23
C SER A 10 6.33 -1.90 -1.72
N TYR A 11 6.38 -0.87 -2.55
CA TYR A 11 6.56 -1.07 -4.00
C TYR A 11 7.88 -1.79 -4.32
N GLY A 12 8.89 -1.66 -3.46
CA GLY A 12 10.16 -2.33 -3.61
C GLY A 12 10.15 -3.81 -3.22
N CYS A 13 9.07 -4.31 -2.64
CA CYS A 13 8.93 -5.69 -2.21
C CYS A 13 8.32 -6.56 -3.32
N PRO A 14 9.08 -7.55 -3.89
CA PRO A 14 8.55 -8.42 -4.95
C PRO A 14 7.30 -9.20 -4.52
N HIS A 15 7.26 -9.71 -3.29
CA HIS A 15 6.09 -10.44 -2.78
C HIS A 15 4.85 -9.56 -2.66
N CYS A 16 5.02 -8.27 -2.35
CA CYS A 16 3.92 -7.31 -2.37
C CYS A 16 3.40 -7.12 -3.80
N GLY A 17 4.30 -7.10 -4.80
CA GLY A 17 3.93 -7.04 -6.21
C GLY A 17 3.16 -8.29 -6.66
N ASP A 18 3.57 -9.46 -6.21
CA ASP A 18 2.88 -10.72 -6.53
C ASP A 18 1.47 -10.77 -5.92
N LEU A 19 1.31 -10.18 -4.73
CA LEU A 19 0.03 -10.11 -4.04
C LEU A 19 -0.94 -9.09 -4.67
N GLU A 20 -0.43 -8.09 -5.36
CA GLU A 20 -1.23 -6.96 -5.87
C GLU A 20 -2.44 -7.40 -6.72
N PRO A 21 -2.30 -8.28 -7.73
CA PRO A 21 -3.47 -8.73 -8.51
C PRO A 21 -4.52 -9.44 -7.65
N VAL A 22 -4.07 -10.19 -6.64
CA VAL A 22 -4.95 -10.93 -5.72
C VAL A 22 -5.74 -9.95 -4.86
N LEU A 23 -5.08 -8.93 -4.31
CA LEU A 23 -5.75 -7.87 -3.55
C LEU A 23 -6.71 -7.05 -4.39
N GLN A 24 -6.34 -6.75 -5.64
CA GLN A 24 -7.23 -6.03 -6.57
C GLN A 24 -8.53 -6.82 -6.79
N GLY A 25 -8.45 -8.14 -6.92
CA GLY A 25 -9.60 -9.01 -7.00
C GLY A 25 -10.46 -8.96 -5.74
N TRP A 26 -9.82 -9.05 -4.56
CA TRP A 26 -10.53 -8.98 -3.28
C TRP A 26 -11.22 -7.62 -3.06
N LEU A 27 -10.57 -6.52 -3.43
CA LEU A 27 -11.13 -5.18 -3.28
C LEU A 27 -12.48 -5.03 -3.99
N LYS A 28 -12.68 -5.72 -5.12
CA LYS A 28 -13.93 -5.71 -5.86
C LYS A 28 -15.09 -6.40 -5.12
N THR A 29 -14.78 -7.27 -4.16
CA THR A 29 -15.77 -8.02 -3.38
C THR A 29 -15.98 -7.43 -1.98
N MET A 30 -15.24 -6.37 -1.64
CA MET A 30 -15.27 -5.76 -0.32
C MET A 30 -16.66 -5.19 0.01
N THR A 31 -17.17 -5.53 1.20
CA THR A 31 -18.48 -5.05 1.66
C THR A 31 -18.40 -3.61 2.18
N ALA A 32 -19.55 -2.94 2.23
CA ALA A 32 -19.62 -1.51 2.59
C ALA A 32 -19.17 -1.19 4.02
N ASP A 33 -19.18 -2.19 4.92
CA ASP A 33 -18.75 -2.04 6.30
C ASP A 33 -17.24 -2.19 6.50
N VAL A 34 -16.50 -2.43 5.42
CA VAL A 34 -15.05 -2.61 5.42
C VAL A 34 -14.37 -1.42 4.73
N GLN A 35 -13.24 -0.99 5.27
CA GLN A 35 -12.38 0.04 4.69
C GLN A 35 -10.98 -0.52 4.51
N PHE A 36 -10.45 -0.43 3.29
CA PHE A 36 -9.09 -0.84 2.98
C PHE A 36 -8.15 0.38 2.96
N ARG A 37 -6.97 0.21 3.53
CA ARG A 37 -5.94 1.25 3.57
C ARG A 37 -4.57 0.61 3.49
N ARG A 38 -3.60 1.34 2.93
CA ARG A 38 -2.21 0.91 2.81
C ARG A 38 -1.29 1.87 3.54
N ILE A 39 -0.22 1.30 4.12
CA ILE A 39 0.88 2.07 4.67
C ILE A 39 2.18 1.50 4.11
N PRO A 40 2.99 2.31 3.40
CA PRO A 40 4.27 1.85 2.90
C PRO A 40 5.29 1.77 4.04
N VAL A 41 6.11 0.72 4.03
CA VAL A 41 7.24 0.55 4.96
C VAL A 41 8.56 0.92 4.29
N MET A 42 9.56 1.24 5.09
CA MET A 42 10.85 1.71 4.61
C MET A 42 11.98 0.94 5.27
N PHE A 43 12.09 -0.37 4.93
CA PHE A 43 13.13 -1.24 5.49
C PHE A 43 14.50 -1.02 4.86
N GLN A 44 14.55 -0.41 3.67
CA GLN A 44 15.75 -0.08 2.93
C GLN A 44 15.70 1.39 2.52
N ASP A 45 16.87 2.01 2.33
CA ASP A 45 16.95 3.43 1.94
C ASP A 45 16.19 3.74 0.65
N ARG A 46 16.24 2.83 -0.34
CA ARG A 46 15.52 2.98 -1.61
C ARG A 46 14.00 2.97 -1.43
N TRP A 47 13.50 2.43 -0.34
CA TRP A 47 12.06 2.33 -0.09
C TRP A 47 11.48 3.66 0.42
N THR A 48 12.29 4.57 0.94
CA THR A 48 11.81 5.90 1.33
C THR A 48 11.28 6.71 0.15
N PRO A 49 12.01 6.84 -0.98
CA PRO A 49 11.44 7.47 -2.17
C PRO A 49 10.20 6.74 -2.70
N LEU A 50 10.16 5.42 -2.60
CA LEU A 50 8.99 4.65 -3.04
C LEU A 50 7.76 4.92 -2.17
N ALA A 51 7.94 5.16 -0.87
CA ALA A 51 6.86 5.61 0.01
C ALA A 51 6.34 7.00 -0.40
N LYS A 52 7.23 7.90 -0.79
CA LYS A 52 6.85 9.22 -1.33
C LYS A 52 6.04 9.07 -2.61
N ILE A 53 6.39 8.14 -3.49
CA ILE A 53 5.62 7.83 -4.71
C ILE A 53 4.20 7.41 -4.34
N PHE A 54 4.06 6.48 -3.40
CA PHE A 54 2.74 6.03 -2.97
C PHE A 54 1.86 7.19 -2.51
N TYR A 55 2.36 8.02 -1.61
CA TYR A 55 1.58 9.15 -1.10
C TYR A 55 1.34 10.24 -2.14
N THR A 56 2.28 10.44 -3.06
CA THR A 56 2.08 11.34 -4.19
C THR A 56 0.93 10.89 -5.09
N LEU A 57 0.92 9.61 -5.47
CA LEU A 57 -0.15 9.04 -6.29
C LEU A 57 -1.49 9.05 -5.54
N GLU A 58 -1.49 8.74 -4.25
CA GLU A 58 -2.70 8.80 -3.43
C GLU A 58 -3.26 10.23 -3.37
N ALA A 59 -2.42 11.22 -3.12
CA ALA A 59 -2.83 12.63 -3.05
C ALA A 59 -3.37 13.15 -4.38
N LEU A 60 -2.89 12.62 -5.50
CA LEU A 60 -3.36 12.98 -6.85
C LEU A 60 -4.57 12.15 -7.29
N GLY A 61 -5.06 11.22 -6.46
CA GLY A 61 -6.18 10.35 -6.80
C GLY A 61 -5.83 9.25 -7.79
N GLU A 62 -4.55 8.93 -7.97
CA GLU A 62 -4.06 8.01 -9.01
C GLU A 62 -3.53 6.68 -8.45
N GLU A 63 -3.54 6.51 -7.14
CA GLU A 63 -2.95 5.32 -6.51
C GLU A 63 -3.59 4.02 -7.01
N ALA A 64 -4.91 3.94 -7.02
CA ALA A 64 -5.60 2.71 -7.44
C ALA A 64 -5.29 2.35 -8.89
N ARG A 65 -5.21 3.33 -9.77
CA ARG A 65 -4.92 3.14 -11.20
C ARG A 65 -3.48 2.77 -11.44
N LEU A 66 -2.54 3.40 -10.75
CA LEU A 66 -1.12 3.34 -11.07
C LEU A 66 -0.29 2.42 -10.17
N SER A 67 -0.80 1.97 -9.01
CA SER A 67 -0.04 1.04 -8.17
C SER A 67 0.38 -0.24 -8.89
N PRO A 68 -0.49 -0.93 -9.65
CA PRO A 68 -0.06 -2.08 -10.44
C PRO A 68 1.05 -1.73 -11.43
N GLU A 69 0.98 -0.56 -12.05
CA GLU A 69 1.97 -0.09 -13.01
C GLU A 69 3.32 0.23 -12.36
N VAL A 70 3.30 0.72 -11.11
CA VAL A 70 4.54 0.96 -10.34
C VAL A 70 5.25 -0.37 -10.08
N PHE A 71 4.53 -1.39 -9.65
CA PHE A 71 5.10 -2.72 -9.45
C PHE A 71 5.68 -3.29 -10.75
N THR A 72 4.96 -3.15 -11.85
CA THR A 72 5.44 -3.58 -13.17
C THR A 72 6.71 -2.83 -13.58
N ALA A 73 6.76 -1.53 -13.38
CA ALA A 73 7.93 -0.72 -13.71
C ALA A 73 9.17 -1.16 -12.92
N LEU A 74 9.03 -1.37 -11.62
CA LEU A 74 10.14 -1.75 -10.74
C LEU A 74 10.60 -3.19 -10.97
N HIS A 75 9.68 -4.15 -11.00
CA HIS A 75 10.02 -5.58 -10.98
C HIS A 75 9.95 -6.24 -12.35
N GLY A 76 9.12 -5.72 -13.27
CA GLY A 76 9.01 -6.25 -14.62
C GLY A 76 9.95 -5.57 -15.61
N LYS A 77 10.13 -4.26 -15.50
CA LYS A 77 10.92 -3.46 -16.44
C LYS A 77 12.26 -2.99 -15.87
N GLY A 78 12.52 -3.21 -14.59
CA GLY A 78 13.77 -2.82 -13.94
C GLY A 78 14.00 -1.31 -13.88
N LEU A 79 12.95 -0.48 -13.87
CA LEU A 79 13.09 0.96 -13.78
C LEU A 79 13.44 1.40 -12.36
N SER A 80 14.39 2.31 -12.24
CA SER A 80 14.88 2.83 -10.96
C SER A 80 13.98 3.96 -10.44
N LEU A 81 12.71 3.67 -10.13
CA LEU A 81 11.74 4.70 -9.73
C LEU A 81 12.09 5.39 -8.39
N TRP A 82 13.02 4.84 -7.60
CA TRP A 82 13.54 5.52 -6.42
C TRP A 82 14.37 6.77 -6.76
N GLN A 83 14.76 6.95 -8.01
CA GLN A 83 15.40 8.17 -8.51
C GLN A 83 14.31 9.14 -8.99
N GLU A 84 14.34 10.37 -8.49
CA GLU A 84 13.29 11.36 -8.74
C GLU A 84 13.02 11.58 -10.22
N LYS A 85 14.07 11.79 -11.00
CA LYS A 85 13.93 12.04 -12.45
C LYS A 85 13.24 10.86 -13.14
N THR A 86 13.64 9.65 -12.80
CA THR A 86 13.04 8.44 -13.39
C THR A 86 11.55 8.36 -13.05
N PHE A 87 11.19 8.64 -11.81
CA PHE A 87 9.79 8.66 -11.41
C PHE A 87 8.99 9.75 -12.13
N PHE A 88 9.52 10.98 -12.19
CA PHE A 88 8.82 12.09 -12.85
C PHE A 88 8.62 11.83 -14.35
N ASP A 89 9.64 11.29 -15.03
CA ASP A 89 9.52 10.89 -16.44
C ASP A 89 8.48 9.79 -16.62
N TRP A 90 8.49 8.80 -15.76
CA TRP A 90 7.53 7.70 -15.77
C TRP A 90 6.09 8.21 -15.56
N ALA A 91 5.90 9.09 -14.59
CA ALA A 91 4.58 9.66 -14.28
C ALA A 91 4.03 10.48 -15.46
N ALA A 92 4.88 11.30 -16.10
CA ALA A 92 4.50 12.05 -17.29
C ALA A 92 4.09 11.11 -18.44
N GLY A 93 4.82 10.00 -18.60
CA GLY A 93 4.50 8.97 -19.59
C GLY A 93 3.18 8.25 -19.33
N HIS A 94 2.67 8.30 -18.09
CA HIS A 94 1.37 7.73 -17.70
C HIS A 94 0.24 8.76 -17.64
N GLY A 95 0.45 9.93 -18.25
CA GLY A 95 -0.59 10.94 -18.40
C GLY A 95 -0.72 11.92 -17.24
N LEU A 96 0.21 11.91 -16.29
CA LEU A 96 0.19 12.88 -15.19
C LEU A 96 0.89 14.16 -15.59
N ASP A 97 0.44 15.28 -15.04
CA ASP A 97 1.11 16.57 -15.16
C ASP A 97 2.42 16.53 -14.34
N ARG A 98 3.56 16.61 -15.05
CA ARG A 98 4.89 16.51 -14.41
C ARG A 98 5.08 17.52 -13.29
N LYS A 99 4.69 18.77 -13.52
CA LYS A 99 4.84 19.84 -12.53
C LYS A 99 4.03 19.56 -11.27
N LYS A 100 2.80 19.10 -11.42
CA LYS A 100 1.96 18.71 -10.28
C LYS A 100 2.53 17.54 -9.51
N VAL A 101 3.09 16.55 -10.20
CA VAL A 101 3.75 15.40 -9.57
C VAL A 101 4.97 15.86 -8.77
N GLU A 102 5.84 16.68 -9.39
CA GLU A 102 7.03 17.21 -8.72
C GLU A 102 6.67 18.02 -7.47
N ASP A 103 5.72 18.95 -7.60
CA ASP A 103 5.28 19.79 -6.49
C ASP A 103 4.69 18.96 -5.35
N MET A 104 3.86 17.96 -5.66
CA MET A 104 3.28 17.08 -4.65
C MET A 104 4.36 16.22 -3.97
N TYR A 105 5.23 15.59 -4.75
CA TYR A 105 6.30 14.72 -4.27
C TYR A 105 7.23 15.47 -3.30
N ASN A 106 7.53 16.73 -3.58
CA ASN A 106 8.39 17.58 -2.76
C ASN A 106 7.65 18.38 -1.69
N SER A 107 6.34 18.16 -1.55
CA SER A 107 5.53 18.92 -0.60
C SER A 107 5.81 18.54 0.85
N PHE A 108 5.60 19.48 1.74
CA PHE A 108 5.70 19.27 3.18
C PHE A 108 4.69 18.22 3.66
N GLY A 109 3.49 18.21 3.08
CA GLY A 109 2.45 17.24 3.41
C GLY A 109 2.85 15.79 3.15
N ILE A 110 3.52 15.54 2.01
CA ILE A 110 4.03 14.20 1.70
C ILE A 110 5.13 13.78 2.68
N GLY A 111 6.04 14.68 3.04
CA GLY A 111 7.06 14.40 4.05
C GLY A 111 6.45 14.01 5.40
N GLY A 112 5.39 14.69 5.80
CA GLY A 112 4.64 14.37 7.03
C GLY A 112 3.99 12.99 6.97
N LYS A 113 3.40 12.63 5.84
CA LYS A 113 2.79 11.30 5.64
C LYS A 113 3.83 10.18 5.71
N VAL A 114 4.98 10.38 5.08
CA VAL A 114 6.10 9.42 5.14
C VAL A 114 6.56 9.23 6.59
N ASN A 115 6.69 10.29 7.35
CA ASN A 115 7.06 10.20 8.76
C ASN A 115 6.01 9.43 9.59
N ARG A 116 4.73 9.72 9.37
CA ARG A 116 3.64 8.99 10.05
C ARG A 116 3.64 7.50 9.68
N ALA A 117 3.95 7.17 8.43
CA ALA A 117 4.08 5.77 8.00
C ALA A 117 5.20 5.04 8.75
N ARG A 118 6.34 5.70 8.95
CA ARG A 118 7.45 5.15 9.72
C ARG A 118 7.03 4.88 11.17
N LEU A 119 6.35 5.83 11.79
CA LEU A 119 5.84 5.69 13.15
C LEU A 119 4.79 4.58 13.28
N ALA A 120 3.91 4.45 12.30
CA ALA A 120 2.90 3.38 12.28
C ALA A 120 3.56 2.00 12.20
N ALA A 121 4.55 1.82 11.33
CA ALA A 121 5.28 0.55 11.22
C ALA A 121 5.98 0.19 12.53
N GLN A 122 6.52 1.16 13.25
CA GLN A 122 7.10 0.96 14.58
C GLN A 122 6.04 0.57 15.61
N ALA A 123 4.91 1.28 15.63
CA ALA A 123 3.83 1.04 16.59
C ALA A 123 3.24 -0.36 16.45
N TYR A 124 3.07 -0.84 15.22
CA TYR A 124 2.58 -2.19 14.93
C TYR A 124 3.70 -3.25 14.95
N GLN A 125 4.94 -2.85 15.17
CA GLN A 125 6.11 -3.75 15.20
C GLN A 125 6.23 -4.57 13.90
N VAL A 126 6.04 -3.92 12.76
CA VAL A 126 6.10 -4.57 11.45
C VAL A 126 7.54 -4.99 11.15
N GLN A 127 7.76 -6.29 10.98
CA GLN A 127 9.08 -6.85 10.70
C GLN A 127 9.22 -7.41 9.29
N SER A 128 8.12 -7.68 8.62
CA SER A 128 8.09 -8.20 7.26
C SER A 128 6.83 -7.73 6.52
N VAL A 129 6.92 -7.71 5.20
CA VAL A 129 5.81 -7.34 4.31
C VAL A 129 5.68 -8.39 3.20
N PRO A 130 4.49 -8.58 2.62
CA PRO A 130 3.23 -7.92 2.97
C PRO A 130 2.68 -8.39 4.31
N LEU A 131 2.04 -7.49 5.05
CA LEU A 131 1.37 -7.79 6.31
C LEU A 131 0.00 -7.11 6.30
N VAL A 132 -1.05 -7.85 6.59
CA VAL A 132 -2.40 -7.31 6.69
C VAL A 132 -2.87 -7.37 8.13
N ILE A 133 -3.39 -6.27 8.64
CA ILE A 133 -3.95 -6.15 9.99
C ILE A 133 -5.42 -5.77 9.86
N VAL A 134 -6.29 -6.54 10.51
CA VAL A 134 -7.74 -6.34 10.48
C VAL A 134 -8.20 -5.80 11.82
N ASP A 135 -8.93 -4.69 11.77
CA ASP A 135 -9.54 -4.01 12.92
C ASP A 135 -8.53 -3.63 14.03
N GLY A 136 -7.27 -3.45 13.65
CA GLY A 136 -6.19 -3.14 14.58
C GLY A 136 -5.80 -4.28 15.54
N LYS A 137 -6.40 -5.46 15.40
CA LYS A 137 -6.29 -6.57 16.36
C LYS A 137 -5.73 -7.85 15.76
N PHE A 138 -6.17 -8.19 14.55
CA PHE A 138 -5.85 -9.48 13.94
C PHE A 138 -4.88 -9.27 12.79
N GLN A 139 -3.80 -10.03 12.77
CA GLN A 139 -2.84 -9.94 11.69
C GLN A 139 -2.72 -11.26 10.96
N THR A 140 -2.39 -11.17 9.66
CA THR A 140 -2.03 -12.33 8.87
C THR A 140 -0.65 -12.80 9.32
N ASN A 141 -0.54 -14.08 9.65
CA ASN A 141 0.76 -14.71 9.81
C ASN A 141 1.35 -14.95 8.42
N ARG A 142 2.60 -15.41 8.35
CA ARG A 142 3.23 -15.79 7.09
C ARG A 142 2.27 -16.60 6.25
N ILE A 143 1.75 -16.00 5.22
CA ILE A 143 0.85 -16.67 4.30
C ILE A 143 1.71 -17.47 3.35
N SER A 144 1.50 -18.78 3.36
CA SER A 144 2.25 -19.69 2.52
C SER A 144 1.98 -19.46 1.03
N THR A 145 0.83 -18.90 0.69
CA THR A 145 0.46 -18.57 -0.69
C THR A 145 -0.31 -17.27 -0.76
N HIS A 146 -0.02 -16.44 -1.77
CA HIS A 146 -0.77 -15.20 -2.01
C HIS A 146 -2.24 -15.47 -2.33
N GLY A 147 -2.54 -16.59 -2.97
CA GLY A 147 -3.91 -16.97 -3.31
C GLY A 147 -4.82 -17.21 -2.10
N ALA A 148 -4.25 -17.56 -0.94
CA ALA A 148 -5.00 -17.75 0.29
C ALA A 148 -5.35 -16.43 1.01
N MET A 149 -4.73 -15.31 0.62
CA MET A 149 -4.89 -14.02 1.30
C MET A 149 -6.35 -13.55 1.36
N PRO A 150 -7.13 -13.58 0.27
CA PRO A 150 -8.53 -13.14 0.33
C PRO A 150 -9.36 -13.89 1.36
N ALA A 151 -9.27 -15.21 1.39
CA ALA A 151 -10.00 -16.03 2.35
C ALA A 151 -9.56 -15.75 3.79
N THR A 152 -8.27 -15.53 4.02
CA THR A 152 -7.73 -15.18 5.34
C THR A 152 -8.25 -13.81 5.79
N ILE A 153 -8.23 -12.81 4.91
CA ILE A 153 -8.77 -11.48 5.23
C ILE A 153 -10.26 -11.58 5.55
N ASP A 154 -11.03 -12.28 4.74
CA ASP A 154 -12.47 -12.44 4.94
C ASP A 154 -12.78 -13.12 6.28
N ALA A 155 -12.01 -14.13 6.67
CA ALA A 155 -12.16 -14.79 7.96
C ALA A 155 -11.86 -13.84 9.13
N LEU A 156 -10.84 -13.02 9.02
CA LEU A 156 -10.49 -12.03 10.04
C LEU A 156 -11.52 -10.90 10.11
N VAL A 157 -12.06 -10.47 8.98
CA VAL A 157 -13.13 -9.49 8.92
C VAL A 157 -14.39 -10.05 9.58
N ALA A 158 -14.76 -11.30 9.30
CA ALA A 158 -15.91 -11.96 9.95
C ALA A 158 -15.71 -12.04 11.46
N LYS A 159 -14.52 -12.38 11.92
CA LYS A 159 -14.17 -12.41 13.34
C LYS A 159 -14.29 -11.03 13.98
N ALA A 160 -13.75 -10.00 13.35
CA ALA A 160 -13.85 -8.63 13.83
C ALA A 160 -15.31 -8.16 13.92
N ARG A 161 -16.12 -8.49 12.90
CA ARG A 161 -17.54 -8.16 12.86
C ARG A 161 -18.30 -8.82 14.02
N ALA A 162 -18.02 -10.09 14.32
CA ALA A 162 -18.66 -10.84 15.39
C ALA A 162 -18.33 -10.30 16.78
N GLU A 163 -17.15 -9.72 16.96
CA GLU A 163 -16.69 -9.17 18.25
C GLU A 163 -17.20 -7.74 18.51
N ARG A 164 -17.81 -7.10 17.51
CA ARG A 164 -18.34 -5.75 17.70
C ARG A 164 -19.65 -5.79 18.52
N PRO A 165 -19.86 -4.79 19.41
CA PRO A 165 -21.13 -4.68 20.12
C PRO A 165 -22.27 -4.54 19.11
N LYS A 166 -23.35 -5.30 19.33
CA LYS A 166 -24.59 -5.11 18.58
C LYS A 166 -25.20 -3.80 19.09
N GLY A 167 -25.16 -2.78 18.24
CA GLY A 167 -25.78 -1.49 18.51
C GLY A 167 -27.30 -1.54 18.45
#